data_c3fcdf37934c235a060e09a79d7dfd1f
#
_entry.id   c3fcdf37934c235a060e09a79d7dfd1f
#
_cell.length_a   1.000
_cell.length_b   1.000
_cell.length_c   1.000
_cell.angle_alpha   90.00
_cell.angle_beta   90.00
_cell.angle_gamma   90.00
#
_symmetry.space_group_name_H-M   'P 1'
#
loop_
_entity.id
_entity.type
_entity.pdbx_description
1 polymer ?
#
loop_
_entity_poly.entity_id
_entity_poly.type
_entity_poly.pdbx_seq_one_letter_code
_entity_poly.pdbx_strand_id
1 'polypeptide(L)'
;MQNNLIDKKIVDQKLEACGISDMEDATIRDIVKVVNMVEAESGEKFIRMEMGVPGLAPSKIGIDAEIEALRAGCAQFYPMLEGHKEFKEEGSKFVKNFVDIDIKPEGIIPTVGSMQACFAAFMAVTECK
;
A
#
# COMPACT_ATOMS: atom_id res chain seq x y z
N MET A 1 19.86 19.92 31.19
CA MET A 1 19.74 20.34 29.79
C MET A 1 19.15 19.16 29.04
N GLN A 2 17.87 19.23 28.63
CA GLN A 2 17.31 18.24 27.69
C GLN A 2 18.03 18.44 26.37
N ASN A 3 18.85 17.47 26.01
CA ASN A 3 19.47 17.41 24.69
C ASN A 3 18.36 16.98 23.70
N ASN A 4 17.59 17.96 23.21
CA ASN A 4 16.66 17.70 22.12
C ASN A 4 17.50 17.35 20.89
N LEU A 5 17.41 16.12 20.42
CA LEU A 5 18.07 15.63 19.22
C LEU A 5 17.74 16.48 17.99
N ILE A 6 16.55 17.10 17.99
CA ILE A 6 16.08 17.96 16.89
C ILE A 6 15.69 19.32 17.46
N ASP A 7 16.17 20.39 16.80
CA ASP A 7 15.79 21.76 17.19
C ASP A 7 14.30 21.98 16.88
N LYS A 8 13.56 22.36 17.93
CA LYS A 8 12.14 22.68 17.84
C LYS A 8 11.84 23.73 16.75
N LYS A 9 12.75 24.69 16.55
CA LYS A 9 12.58 25.71 15.50
C LYS A 9 12.48 25.12 14.10
N ILE A 10 13.25 24.09 13.80
CA ILE A 10 13.18 23.40 12.52
C ILE A 10 11.79 22.79 12.34
N VAL A 11 11.28 22.13 13.37
CA VAL A 11 9.95 21.51 13.36
C VAL A 11 8.86 22.55 13.12
N ASP A 12 8.87 23.63 13.92
CA ASP A 12 7.88 24.71 13.84
C ASP A 12 7.87 25.37 12.42
N GLN A 13 9.05 25.62 11.84
CA GLN A 13 9.17 26.17 10.49
C GLN A 13 8.61 25.23 9.42
N LYS A 14 8.78 23.90 9.58
CA LYS A 14 8.26 22.93 8.61
C LYS A 14 6.75 22.77 8.73
N LEU A 15 6.20 22.83 9.94
CA LEU A 15 4.76 22.85 10.17
C LEU A 15 4.13 24.08 9.51
N GLU A 16 4.70 25.26 9.73
CA GLU A 16 4.24 26.51 9.11
C GLU A 16 4.32 26.43 7.57
N ALA A 17 5.45 25.97 7.02
CA ALA A 17 5.63 25.81 5.58
C ALA A 17 4.65 24.79 4.94
N CYS A 18 4.11 23.86 5.73
CA CYS A 18 3.07 22.94 5.30
C CYS A 18 1.64 23.45 5.56
N GLY A 19 1.49 24.62 6.20
CA GLY A 19 0.19 25.16 6.56
C GLY A 19 -0.52 24.40 7.68
N ILE A 20 0.24 23.69 8.51
CA ILE A 20 -0.29 22.89 9.62
C ILE A 20 -0.23 23.75 10.88
N SER A 21 -1.38 24.18 11.35
CA SER A 21 -1.52 24.94 12.60
C SER A 21 -1.74 24.05 13.82
N ASP A 22 -2.37 22.89 13.62
CA ASP A 22 -2.61 21.88 14.64
C ASP A 22 -2.29 20.48 14.10
N MET A 23 -1.48 19.74 14.84
CA MET A 23 -1.12 18.37 14.49
C MET A 23 -2.30 17.40 14.63
N GLU A 24 -3.32 17.73 15.40
CA GLU A 24 -4.52 16.89 15.53
C GLU A 24 -5.34 16.86 14.23
N ASP A 25 -5.27 17.93 13.43
CA ASP A 25 -5.95 18.03 12.14
C ASP A 25 -5.10 17.53 10.95
N ALA A 26 -3.82 17.21 11.21
CA ALA A 26 -2.89 16.79 10.16
C ALA A 26 -3.22 15.39 9.63
N THR A 27 -3.24 15.25 8.31
CA THR A 27 -3.35 13.93 7.69
C THR A 27 -2.03 13.16 7.79
N ILE A 28 -2.08 11.83 7.64
CA ILE A 28 -0.87 10.99 7.59
C ILE A 28 0.12 11.50 6.53
N ARG A 29 -0.37 11.97 5.38
CA ARG A 29 0.46 12.52 4.31
C ARG A 29 1.16 13.81 4.70
N ASP A 30 0.49 14.66 5.48
CA ASP A 30 1.07 15.90 5.99
C ASP A 30 2.18 15.59 6.99
N ILE A 31 1.96 14.63 7.89
CA ILE A 31 2.96 14.16 8.84
C ILE A 31 4.19 13.62 8.10
N VAL A 32 3.99 12.74 7.10
CA VAL A 32 5.08 12.20 6.25
C VAL A 32 5.88 13.34 5.62
N LYS A 33 5.21 14.35 5.06
CA LYS A 33 5.85 15.49 4.41
C LYS A 33 6.68 16.31 5.40
N VAL A 34 6.13 16.65 6.56
CA VAL A 34 6.85 17.41 7.60
C VAL A 34 8.07 16.64 8.08
N VAL A 35 7.91 15.35 8.41
CA VAL A 35 9.02 14.51 8.88
C VAL A 35 10.13 14.42 7.83
N ASN A 36 9.81 14.23 6.55
CA ASN A 36 10.81 14.22 5.48
C ASN A 36 11.59 15.54 5.40
N MET A 37 10.90 16.68 5.56
CA MET A 37 11.54 18.01 5.53
C MET A 37 12.43 18.23 6.76
N VAL A 38 12.01 17.78 7.94
CA VAL A 38 12.80 17.86 9.18
C VAL A 38 14.04 16.98 9.08
N GLU A 39 13.90 15.72 8.62
CA GLU A 39 15.03 14.82 8.40
C GLU A 39 16.06 15.39 7.42
N ALA A 40 15.57 16.02 6.33
CA ALA A 40 16.44 16.60 5.32
C ALA A 40 17.26 17.80 5.83
N GLU A 41 16.70 18.59 6.75
CA GLU A 41 17.38 19.76 7.30
C GLU A 41 18.24 19.45 8.51
N SER A 42 17.75 18.61 9.43
CA SER A 42 18.46 18.26 10.66
C SER A 42 19.56 17.21 10.45
N GLY A 43 19.44 16.38 9.41
CA GLY A 43 20.27 15.20 9.22
C GLY A 43 19.91 14.02 10.11
N GLU A 44 19.04 14.22 11.08
CA GLU A 44 18.58 13.17 12.02
C GLU A 44 17.48 12.31 11.37
N LYS A 45 17.44 11.02 11.71
CA LYS A 45 16.45 10.07 11.20
C LYS A 45 15.42 9.70 12.26
N PHE A 46 14.16 9.74 11.88
CA PHE A 46 13.05 9.28 12.71
C PHE A 46 12.80 7.78 12.57
N ILE A 47 12.36 7.17 13.65
CA ILE A 47 11.70 5.86 13.57
C ILE A 47 10.30 6.12 13.01
N ARG A 48 10.07 5.71 11.76
CA ARG A 48 8.85 6.00 11.00
C ARG A 48 7.70 5.08 11.45
N MET A 49 6.71 5.65 12.12
CA MET A 49 5.55 4.92 12.64
C MET A 49 4.20 5.53 12.20
N GLU A 50 4.25 6.61 11.44
CA GLU A 50 3.06 7.35 10.99
C GLU A 50 2.27 6.61 9.90
N MET A 51 2.88 5.65 9.23
CA MET A 51 2.23 4.84 8.20
C MET A 51 2.48 3.35 8.45
N GLY A 52 1.42 2.56 8.42
CA GLY A 52 1.53 1.11 8.50
C GLY A 52 2.15 0.53 7.22
N VAL A 53 3.44 0.22 7.29
CA VAL A 53 4.18 -0.42 6.21
C VAL A 53 4.55 -1.84 6.67
N PRO A 54 4.35 -2.89 5.84
CA PRO A 54 4.71 -4.26 6.22
C PRO A 54 6.17 -4.44 6.63
N GLY A 55 7.10 -3.71 6.01
CA GLY A 55 8.52 -3.65 6.38
C GLY A 55 9.32 -4.92 6.14
N LEU A 56 8.68 -6.04 5.82
CA LEU A 56 9.34 -7.30 5.50
C LEU A 56 9.68 -7.34 4.00
N ALA A 57 10.84 -7.90 3.69
CA ALA A 57 11.19 -8.17 2.30
C ALA A 57 10.20 -9.17 1.68
N PRO A 58 9.79 -8.99 0.41
CA PRO A 58 8.95 -9.95 -0.27
C PRO A 58 9.65 -11.30 -0.42
N SER A 59 8.85 -12.37 -0.55
CA SER A 59 9.38 -13.72 -0.74
C SER A 59 10.27 -13.80 -1.98
N LYS A 60 11.47 -14.37 -1.84
CA LYS A 60 12.37 -14.58 -2.97
C LYS A 60 11.72 -15.43 -4.07
N ILE A 61 10.94 -16.43 -3.72
CA ILE A 61 10.21 -17.28 -4.68
C ILE A 61 9.25 -16.42 -5.51
N GLY A 62 8.53 -15.49 -4.88
CA GLY A 62 7.63 -14.59 -5.60
C GLY A 62 8.38 -13.64 -6.54
N ILE A 63 9.49 -13.05 -6.08
CA ILE A 63 10.32 -12.17 -6.91
C ILE A 63 10.88 -12.92 -8.13
N ASP A 64 11.44 -14.11 -7.92
CA ASP A 64 12.02 -14.91 -9.01
C ASP A 64 10.95 -15.29 -10.04
N ALA A 65 9.76 -15.69 -9.59
CA ALA A 65 8.63 -16.03 -10.46
C ALA A 65 8.12 -14.82 -11.27
N GLU A 66 8.07 -13.62 -10.67
CA GLU A 66 7.69 -12.39 -11.38
C GLU A 66 8.71 -12.05 -12.47
N ILE A 67 10.01 -12.15 -12.14
CA ILE A 67 11.09 -11.91 -13.13
C ILE A 67 10.99 -12.90 -14.31
N GLU A 68 10.74 -14.17 -14.01
CA GLU A 68 10.58 -15.19 -15.06
C GLU A 68 9.34 -14.93 -15.94
N ALA A 69 8.21 -14.57 -15.35
CA ALA A 69 7.01 -14.21 -16.09
C ALA A 69 7.23 -13.01 -17.03
N LEU A 70 7.92 -11.97 -16.54
CA LEU A 70 8.27 -10.81 -17.37
C LEU A 70 9.18 -11.20 -18.54
N ARG A 71 10.21 -12.05 -18.29
CA ARG A 71 11.10 -12.55 -19.34
C ARG A 71 10.37 -13.43 -20.36
N ALA A 72 9.37 -14.17 -19.91
CA ALA A 72 8.51 -14.98 -20.77
C ALA A 72 7.50 -14.15 -21.59
N GLY A 73 7.47 -12.82 -21.38
CA GLY A 73 6.66 -11.90 -22.18
C GLY A 73 5.22 -11.72 -21.70
N CYS A 74 4.93 -11.97 -20.43
CA CYS A 74 3.56 -11.79 -19.88
C CYS A 74 3.01 -10.38 -20.09
N ALA A 75 3.88 -9.36 -20.18
CA ALA A 75 3.49 -7.98 -20.44
C ALA A 75 3.17 -7.64 -21.90
N GLN A 76 3.29 -8.60 -22.83
CA GLN A 76 3.02 -8.39 -24.26
C GLN A 76 1.54 -8.54 -24.63
N PHE A 77 0.74 -9.07 -23.72
CA PHE A 77 -0.67 -9.40 -23.97
C PHE A 77 -1.57 -8.71 -22.95
N TYR A 78 -2.77 -8.35 -23.41
CA TYR A 78 -3.82 -7.94 -22.47
C TYR A 78 -4.33 -9.16 -21.69
N PRO A 79 -4.49 -9.04 -20.37
CA PRO A 79 -5.12 -10.10 -19.60
C PRO A 79 -6.60 -10.25 -19.99
N MET A 80 -7.17 -11.42 -19.73
CA MET A 80 -8.62 -11.62 -19.82
C MET A 80 -9.34 -10.69 -18.82
N LEU A 81 -10.51 -10.21 -19.16
CA LEU A 81 -11.31 -9.32 -18.29
C LEU A 81 -11.59 -9.96 -16.92
N GLU A 82 -11.78 -11.26 -16.92
CA GLU A 82 -12.04 -12.06 -15.71
C GLU A 82 -10.76 -12.38 -14.91
N GLY A 83 -9.59 -11.97 -15.42
CA GLY A 83 -8.28 -12.27 -14.85
C GLY A 83 -7.69 -13.60 -15.31
N HIS A 84 -6.43 -13.84 -14.96
CA HIS A 84 -5.73 -15.07 -15.30
C HIS A 84 -6.29 -16.27 -14.54
N LYS A 85 -6.51 -17.37 -15.25
CA LYS A 85 -7.08 -18.59 -14.68
C LYS A 85 -6.21 -19.15 -13.53
N GLU A 86 -4.91 -19.23 -13.75
CA GLU A 86 -3.95 -19.73 -12.78
C GLU A 86 -3.95 -18.88 -11.48
N PHE A 87 -4.02 -17.57 -11.62
CA PHE A 87 -4.13 -16.68 -10.47
C PHE A 87 -5.40 -16.95 -9.65
N LYS A 88 -6.54 -17.15 -10.33
CA LYS A 88 -7.84 -17.42 -9.70
C LYS A 88 -7.85 -18.79 -9.01
N GLU A 89 -7.22 -19.81 -9.61
CA GLU A 89 -7.07 -21.14 -9.02
C GLU A 89 -6.22 -21.10 -7.74
N GLU A 90 -5.09 -20.41 -7.79
CA GLU A 90 -4.23 -20.23 -6.60
C GLU A 90 -4.90 -19.34 -5.54
N GLY A 91 -5.63 -18.31 -5.95
CA GLY A 91 -6.45 -17.49 -5.06
C GLY A 91 -7.51 -18.31 -4.31
N SER A 92 -8.20 -19.23 -5.00
CA SER A 92 -9.15 -20.16 -4.38
C SER A 92 -8.48 -21.05 -3.33
N LYS A 93 -7.32 -21.62 -3.63
CA LYS A 93 -6.53 -22.41 -2.68
C LYS A 93 -6.06 -21.58 -1.49
N PHE A 94 -5.61 -20.35 -1.73
CA PHE A 94 -5.19 -19.42 -0.68
C PHE A 94 -6.34 -19.14 0.30
N VAL A 95 -7.51 -18.77 -0.22
CA VAL A 95 -8.69 -18.47 0.60
C VAL A 95 -9.12 -19.70 1.40
N LYS A 96 -9.09 -20.90 0.79
CA LYS A 96 -9.38 -22.15 1.51
C LYS A 96 -8.39 -22.40 2.63
N ASN A 97 -7.10 -22.27 2.36
CA ASN A 97 -6.06 -22.64 3.30
C ASN A 97 -5.92 -21.67 4.49
N PHE A 98 -6.13 -20.36 4.28
CA PHE A 98 -5.88 -19.34 5.28
C PHE A 98 -7.15 -18.78 5.93
N VAL A 99 -8.29 -18.86 5.25
CA VAL A 99 -9.56 -18.29 5.70
C VAL A 99 -10.62 -19.38 5.93
N ASP A 100 -10.35 -20.60 5.45
CA ASP A 100 -11.26 -21.78 5.49
C ASP A 100 -12.61 -21.51 4.80
N ILE A 101 -12.59 -20.74 3.72
CA ILE A 101 -13.76 -20.49 2.89
C ILE A 101 -13.60 -21.21 1.55
N ASP A 102 -14.61 -22.00 1.17
CA ASP A 102 -14.67 -22.62 -0.15
C ASP A 102 -15.25 -21.64 -1.17
N ILE A 103 -14.39 -21.13 -2.04
CA ILE A 103 -14.78 -20.28 -3.16
C ILE A 103 -14.24 -20.89 -4.46
N LYS A 104 -15.09 -20.90 -5.49
CA LYS A 104 -14.67 -21.37 -6.81
C LYS A 104 -13.78 -20.33 -7.49
N PRO A 105 -12.82 -20.72 -8.34
CA PRO A 105 -11.98 -19.77 -9.10
C PRO A 105 -12.80 -18.74 -9.89
N GLU A 106 -13.95 -19.13 -10.44
CA GLU A 106 -14.85 -18.23 -11.18
C GLU A 106 -15.40 -17.08 -10.33
N GLY A 107 -15.49 -17.29 -8.99
CA GLY A 107 -15.94 -16.27 -8.04
C GLY A 107 -14.85 -15.28 -7.62
N ILE A 108 -13.62 -15.40 -8.16
CA ILE A 108 -12.50 -14.52 -7.83
C ILE A 108 -12.28 -13.53 -8.98
N ILE A 109 -12.25 -12.25 -8.65
CA ILE A 109 -11.94 -11.17 -9.59
C ILE A 109 -10.69 -10.45 -9.10
N PRO A 110 -9.58 -10.52 -9.85
CA PRO A 110 -8.37 -9.76 -9.54
C PRO A 110 -8.59 -8.26 -9.66
N THR A 111 -8.04 -7.50 -8.71
CA THR A 111 -8.11 -6.04 -8.71
C THR A 111 -6.73 -5.43 -8.44
N VAL A 112 -6.53 -4.19 -8.86
CA VAL A 112 -5.32 -3.42 -8.55
C VAL A 112 -5.49 -2.80 -7.15
N GLY A 113 -5.16 -3.61 -6.13
CA GLY A 113 -5.31 -3.24 -4.73
C GLY A 113 -6.76 -3.30 -4.23
N SER A 114 -6.90 -3.26 -2.89
CA SER A 114 -8.19 -3.36 -2.21
C SER A 114 -9.13 -2.19 -2.49
N MET A 115 -8.60 -1.00 -2.77
CA MET A 115 -9.42 0.18 -3.07
C MET A 115 -10.24 0.00 -4.35
N GLN A 116 -9.66 -0.61 -5.39
CA GLN A 116 -10.41 -0.93 -6.60
C GLN A 116 -11.50 -1.98 -6.32
N ALA A 117 -11.19 -2.98 -5.50
CA ALA A 117 -12.18 -3.99 -5.10
C ALA A 117 -13.37 -3.35 -4.38
N CYS A 118 -13.11 -2.47 -3.40
CA CYS A 118 -14.16 -1.74 -2.69
C CYS A 118 -14.99 -0.87 -3.64
N PHE A 119 -14.34 -0.11 -4.53
CA PHE A 119 -15.03 0.73 -5.50
C PHE A 119 -15.95 -0.11 -6.41
N ALA A 120 -15.43 -1.20 -6.98
CA ALA A 120 -16.22 -2.08 -7.84
C ALA A 120 -17.40 -2.72 -7.09
N ALA A 121 -17.19 -3.15 -5.85
CA ALA A 121 -18.24 -3.72 -5.02
C ALA A 121 -19.34 -2.70 -4.73
N PHE A 122 -18.99 -1.47 -4.36
CA PHE A 122 -19.97 -0.41 -4.14
C PHE A 122 -20.76 -0.09 -5.40
N MET A 123 -20.08 0.03 -6.54
CA MET A 123 -20.75 0.27 -7.82
C MET A 123 -21.75 -0.85 -8.14
N ALA A 124 -21.34 -2.11 -8.04
CA ALA A 124 -22.19 -3.25 -8.31
C ALA A 124 -23.43 -3.32 -7.41
N VAL A 125 -23.29 -2.97 -6.12
CA VAL A 125 -24.42 -2.98 -5.16
C VAL A 125 -25.36 -1.80 -5.36
N THR A 126 -24.87 -0.63 -5.79
CA THR A 126 -25.68 0.59 -5.95
C THR A 126 -26.36 0.68 -7.31
N GLU A 127 -25.84 0.03 -8.35
CA GLU A 127 -26.46 0.01 -9.69
C GLU A 127 -27.68 -0.92 -9.79
N CYS A 128 -27.91 -1.76 -8.79
CA CYS A 128 -29.03 -2.72 -8.79
C CYS A 128 -30.40 -2.09 -8.43
N LYS A 129 -30.65 -0.82 -8.80
CA LYS A 129 -31.97 -0.19 -8.59
C LYS A 129 -32.54 0.41 -9.86
#